data_38ca063cc596cc7a9225486e957e279e
#
_entry.id   38ca063cc596cc7a9225486e957e279e
#
_cell.length_a   1.000
_cell.length_b   1.000
_cell.length_c   1.000
_cell.angle_alpha   90.00
_cell.angle_beta   90.00
_cell.angle_gamma   90.00
#
_symmetry.space_group_name_H-M   'P 1'
#
loop_
_entity.id
_entity.type
_entity.pdbx_description
1 polymer ?
#
loop_
_entity_poly.entity_id
_entity_poly.type
_entity_poly.pdbx_seq_one_letter_code
_entity_poly.pdbx_strand_id
1 'polypeptide(L)'
;MEEVRKVTRGEPVVVAFSGGLDSSVAAALCREALGADRVLLVTVNMGQYAYRRGNEIVLEMAERLGLTQRCLLGQAFQDHLMAGGPACNRCTREIKLGLVKASARGRLVVTGANRSDSWGHMGLKVCNGFYAPLLELDKPQIRELALQLGIDPPQTKIGENPGREGCKLKHLLKPLANPDYHGRAVARANEVVLEAVQDLQFPAQLANVKVIGPLRRNVGLVNLWPLPPLSVAREVLTRLGEVRELEEVHLVDRPLRLLVKASPSILGDPHARYWLQHGRMQPDFACPIEVQWLPSSNGRLRTFHVVAFEWLEAQAAVP
;
A
#
# COMPACT_ATOMS: atom_id res chain seq x y z
N MET A 1 -15.27 -22.22 -10.95
CA MET A 1 -15.18 -22.12 -12.43
C MET A 1 -16.54 -22.00 -13.08
N GLU A 2 -17.51 -22.82 -12.73
CA GLU A 2 -18.87 -22.76 -13.26
C GLU A 2 -19.55 -21.41 -12.99
N GLU A 3 -19.42 -20.88 -11.78
CA GLU A 3 -19.92 -19.54 -11.44
C GLU A 3 -19.29 -18.44 -12.31
N VAL A 4 -17.98 -18.51 -12.57
CA VAL A 4 -17.31 -17.54 -13.45
C VAL A 4 -17.93 -17.57 -14.84
N ARG A 5 -18.12 -18.75 -15.43
CA ARG A 5 -18.78 -18.89 -16.75
C ARG A 5 -20.20 -18.34 -16.75
N LYS A 6 -20.96 -18.62 -15.69
CA LYS A 6 -22.36 -18.15 -15.55
C LYS A 6 -22.40 -16.61 -15.46
N VAL A 7 -21.57 -15.99 -14.61
CA VAL A 7 -21.56 -14.54 -14.41
C VAL A 7 -21.05 -13.80 -15.64
N THR A 8 -19.98 -14.31 -16.26
CA THR A 8 -19.37 -13.69 -17.46
C THR A 8 -20.11 -14.01 -18.73
N ARG A 9 -21.02 -15.01 -18.73
CA ARG A 9 -21.68 -15.58 -19.93
C ARG A 9 -20.67 -16.06 -20.98
N GLY A 10 -19.47 -16.45 -20.56
CA GLY A 10 -18.37 -16.81 -21.43
C GLY A 10 -17.69 -15.66 -22.18
N GLU A 11 -18.11 -14.42 -21.93
CA GLU A 11 -17.53 -13.22 -22.56
C GLU A 11 -16.12 -12.90 -22.03
N PRO A 12 -15.27 -12.23 -22.84
CA PRO A 12 -13.96 -11.78 -22.41
C PRO A 12 -14.03 -10.82 -21.23
N VAL A 13 -13.11 -10.99 -20.28
CA VAL A 13 -13.02 -10.19 -19.05
C VAL A 13 -11.72 -9.43 -18.94
N VAL A 14 -11.72 -8.39 -18.10
CA VAL A 14 -10.53 -7.66 -17.66
C VAL A 14 -10.31 -7.95 -16.19
N VAL A 15 -9.12 -8.36 -15.80
CA VAL A 15 -8.77 -8.55 -14.37
C VAL A 15 -7.98 -7.35 -13.87
N ALA A 16 -8.45 -6.72 -12.79
CA ALA A 16 -7.68 -5.72 -12.05
C ALA A 16 -6.53 -6.43 -11.32
N PHE A 17 -5.34 -6.38 -11.92
CA PHE A 17 -4.22 -7.23 -11.56
C PHE A 17 -3.11 -6.46 -10.83
N SER A 18 -2.74 -6.94 -9.65
CA SER A 18 -1.68 -6.36 -8.82
C SER A 18 -0.47 -7.30 -8.63
N GLY A 19 -0.50 -8.51 -9.19
CA GLY A 19 0.51 -9.55 -8.97
C GLY A 19 0.45 -10.20 -7.58
N GLY A 20 -0.40 -9.70 -6.67
CA GLY A 20 -0.59 -10.30 -5.35
C GLY A 20 -1.53 -11.51 -5.39
N LEU A 21 -1.54 -12.30 -4.28
CA LEU A 21 -2.24 -13.57 -4.17
C LEU A 21 -3.68 -13.51 -4.69
N ASP A 22 -4.49 -12.61 -4.15
CA ASP A 22 -5.93 -12.56 -4.45
C ASP A 22 -6.21 -12.27 -5.93
N SER A 23 -5.49 -11.30 -6.52
CA SER A 23 -5.65 -10.96 -7.93
C SER A 23 -5.14 -12.06 -8.86
N SER A 24 -4.10 -12.79 -8.45
CA SER A 24 -3.54 -13.92 -9.21
C SER A 24 -4.48 -15.13 -9.19
N VAL A 25 -5.08 -15.43 -8.03
CA VAL A 25 -6.11 -16.48 -7.92
C VAL A 25 -7.34 -16.13 -8.75
N ALA A 26 -7.83 -14.89 -8.69
CA ALA A 26 -8.96 -14.45 -9.50
C ALA A 26 -8.65 -14.55 -11.00
N ALA A 27 -7.44 -14.19 -11.43
CA ALA A 27 -7.00 -14.31 -12.82
C ALA A 27 -6.93 -15.77 -13.28
N ALA A 28 -6.37 -16.66 -12.46
CA ALA A 28 -6.29 -18.08 -12.76
C ALA A 28 -7.69 -18.73 -12.88
N LEU A 29 -8.59 -18.41 -11.97
CA LEU A 29 -9.99 -18.88 -12.07
C LEU A 29 -10.65 -18.44 -13.38
N CYS A 30 -10.40 -17.21 -13.82
CA CYS A 30 -10.90 -16.72 -15.10
C CYS A 30 -10.25 -17.45 -16.27
N ARG A 31 -8.93 -17.69 -16.25
CA ARG A 31 -8.20 -18.44 -17.26
C ARG A 31 -8.76 -19.87 -17.40
N GLU A 32 -8.91 -20.58 -16.29
CA GLU A 32 -9.45 -21.95 -16.29
C GLU A 32 -10.93 -22.01 -16.74
N ALA A 33 -11.70 -20.96 -16.46
CA ALA A 33 -13.09 -20.92 -16.83
C ALA A 33 -13.31 -20.52 -18.29
N LEU A 34 -12.53 -19.58 -18.82
CA LEU A 34 -12.81 -18.91 -20.10
C LEU A 34 -11.77 -19.20 -21.20
N GLY A 35 -10.58 -19.65 -20.82
CA GLY A 35 -9.40 -19.71 -21.69
C GLY A 35 -8.56 -18.43 -21.64
N ALA A 36 -7.26 -18.55 -21.95
CA ALA A 36 -6.30 -17.45 -21.83
C ALA A 36 -6.64 -16.25 -22.75
N ASP A 37 -7.10 -16.51 -23.95
CA ASP A 37 -7.42 -15.48 -24.95
C ASP A 37 -8.58 -14.56 -24.55
N ARG A 38 -9.39 -14.96 -23.57
CA ARG A 38 -10.54 -14.20 -23.07
C ARG A 38 -10.25 -13.44 -21.78
N VAL A 39 -8.99 -13.48 -21.28
CA VAL A 39 -8.61 -12.84 -20.03
C VAL A 39 -7.50 -11.83 -20.28
N LEU A 40 -7.77 -10.54 -20.02
CA LEU A 40 -6.77 -9.47 -20.09
C LEU A 40 -6.44 -9.00 -18.68
N LEU A 41 -5.18 -9.08 -18.28
CA LEU A 41 -4.69 -8.46 -17.05
C LEU A 41 -4.47 -6.97 -17.26
N VAL A 42 -4.98 -6.14 -16.35
CA VAL A 42 -4.72 -4.70 -16.37
C VAL A 42 -4.17 -4.26 -15.02
N THR A 43 -2.95 -3.73 -15.06
CA THR A 43 -2.23 -3.20 -13.89
C THR A 43 -2.16 -1.68 -13.97
N VAL A 44 -2.37 -1.00 -12.86
CA VAL A 44 -2.15 0.44 -12.74
C VAL A 44 -0.82 0.69 -12.03
N ASN A 45 0.18 1.13 -12.80
CA ASN A 45 1.50 1.51 -12.27
C ASN A 45 1.43 2.94 -11.72
N MET A 46 1.87 3.10 -10.49
CA MET A 46 1.88 4.37 -9.77
C MET A 46 3.23 5.11 -9.87
N GLY A 47 4.01 4.83 -10.92
CA GLY A 47 5.27 5.49 -11.21
C GLY A 47 6.27 5.38 -10.06
N GLN A 48 6.85 6.53 -9.66
CA GLN A 48 7.84 6.58 -8.57
C GLN A 48 7.33 6.03 -7.22
N TYR A 49 6.02 5.94 -7.03
CA TYR A 49 5.40 5.44 -5.79
C TYR A 49 5.24 3.92 -5.76
N ALA A 50 5.39 3.25 -6.91
CA ALA A 50 5.44 1.79 -6.95
C ALA A 50 6.83 1.30 -6.53
N TYR A 51 6.89 0.21 -5.77
CA TYR A 51 8.16 -0.47 -5.51
C TYR A 51 8.65 -1.17 -6.76
N ARG A 52 9.98 -1.09 -7.03
CA ARG A 52 10.61 -1.79 -8.16
C ARG A 52 10.27 -3.27 -8.15
N ARG A 53 10.48 -3.93 -7.02
CA ARG A 53 10.17 -5.37 -6.87
C ARG A 53 8.69 -5.69 -7.10
N GLY A 54 7.78 -4.79 -6.72
CA GLY A 54 6.35 -4.95 -6.98
C GLY A 54 6.02 -4.96 -8.48
N ASN A 55 6.66 -4.10 -9.27
CA ASN A 55 6.48 -4.08 -10.73
C ASN A 55 7.04 -5.36 -11.39
N GLU A 56 8.19 -5.86 -10.94
CA GLU A 56 8.80 -7.11 -11.40
C GLU A 56 7.87 -8.30 -11.15
N ILE A 57 7.34 -8.42 -9.93
CA ILE A 57 6.41 -9.51 -9.55
C ILE A 57 5.14 -9.50 -10.40
N VAL A 58 4.62 -8.33 -10.71
CA VAL A 58 3.45 -8.21 -11.60
C VAL A 58 3.74 -8.84 -12.97
N LEU A 59 4.91 -8.59 -13.54
CA LEU A 59 5.33 -9.17 -14.82
C LEU A 59 5.56 -10.68 -14.69
N GLU A 60 6.33 -11.10 -13.69
CA GLU A 60 6.60 -12.52 -13.41
C GLU A 60 5.30 -13.33 -13.26
N MET A 61 4.33 -12.80 -12.51
CA MET A 61 3.06 -13.48 -12.29
C MET A 61 2.17 -13.50 -13.53
N ALA A 62 2.17 -12.46 -14.35
CA ALA A 62 1.45 -12.46 -15.62
C ALA A 62 2.01 -13.52 -16.58
N GLU A 63 3.33 -13.64 -16.66
CA GLU A 63 4.02 -14.66 -17.46
C GLU A 63 3.73 -16.08 -16.95
N ARG A 64 3.85 -16.33 -15.64
CA ARG A 64 3.48 -17.63 -15.03
C ARG A 64 2.03 -18.03 -15.29
N LEU A 65 1.13 -17.06 -15.31
CA LEU A 65 -0.28 -17.30 -15.65
C LEU A 65 -0.50 -17.50 -17.16
N GLY A 66 0.47 -17.22 -18.02
CA GLY A 66 0.31 -17.25 -19.48
C GLY A 66 -0.76 -16.29 -19.98
N LEU A 67 -0.92 -15.12 -19.34
CA LEU A 67 -1.96 -14.15 -19.65
C LEU A 67 -1.38 -12.84 -20.17
N THR A 68 -2.04 -12.28 -21.18
CA THR A 68 -1.69 -10.95 -21.71
C THR A 68 -1.91 -9.88 -20.65
N GLN A 69 -0.94 -8.99 -20.49
CA GLN A 69 -1.01 -7.88 -19.55
C GLN A 69 -0.92 -6.52 -20.26
N ARG A 70 -1.68 -5.56 -19.73
CA ARG A 70 -1.59 -4.14 -20.06
C ARG A 70 -1.29 -3.34 -18.81
N CYS A 71 -0.32 -2.40 -18.92
CA CYS A 71 0.00 -1.46 -17.86
C CYS A 71 -0.56 -0.07 -18.17
N LEU A 72 -1.20 0.55 -17.17
CA LEU A 72 -1.73 1.92 -17.22
C LEU A 72 -0.95 2.79 -16.23
N LEU A 73 -0.73 4.06 -16.53
CA LEU A 73 -0.06 5.02 -15.65
C LEU A 73 -1.10 5.75 -14.80
N GLY A 74 -0.94 5.67 -13.48
CA GLY A 74 -1.85 6.26 -12.50
C GLY A 74 -1.24 7.38 -11.65
N GLN A 75 0.06 7.67 -11.79
CA GLN A 75 0.78 8.59 -10.91
C GLN A 75 0.16 10.00 -10.86
N ALA A 76 -0.11 10.62 -12.01
CA ALA A 76 -0.64 11.98 -12.05
C ALA A 76 -2.00 12.12 -11.35
N PHE A 77 -2.87 11.11 -11.46
CA PHE A 77 -4.15 11.08 -10.74
C PHE A 77 -3.94 10.93 -9.23
N GLN A 78 -2.95 10.13 -8.83
CA GLN A 78 -2.61 9.96 -7.42
C GLN A 78 -2.03 11.24 -6.82
N ASP A 79 -1.17 11.95 -7.54
CA ASP A 79 -0.60 13.23 -7.12
C ASP A 79 -1.73 14.23 -6.79
N HIS A 80 -2.71 14.35 -7.67
CA HIS A 80 -3.87 15.20 -7.46
C HIS A 80 -4.72 14.75 -6.26
N LEU A 81 -5.02 13.46 -6.16
CA LEU A 81 -5.86 12.94 -5.08
C LEU A 81 -5.23 13.15 -3.69
N MET A 82 -3.92 12.94 -3.59
CA MET A 82 -3.18 12.97 -2.32
C MET A 82 -2.79 14.39 -1.86
N ALA A 83 -3.02 15.41 -2.70
CA ALA A 83 -2.74 16.80 -2.35
C ALA A 83 -3.51 17.28 -1.10
N GLY A 84 -4.70 16.74 -0.85
CA GLY A 84 -5.51 17.03 0.35
C GLY A 84 -5.19 16.14 1.56
N GLY A 85 -4.15 15.32 1.52
CA GLY A 85 -3.76 14.38 2.57
C GLY A 85 -3.96 12.92 2.17
N PRO A 86 -3.47 11.97 2.98
CA PRO A 86 -3.50 10.54 2.68
C PRO A 86 -4.92 10.00 2.44
N ALA A 87 -5.19 9.45 1.27
CA ALA A 87 -6.52 9.02 0.83
C ALA A 87 -6.49 7.64 0.12
N CYS A 88 -5.86 6.63 0.74
CA CYS A 88 -5.61 5.33 0.12
C CYS A 88 -6.87 4.62 -0.40
N ASN A 89 -7.97 4.63 0.37
CA ASN A 89 -9.22 3.98 -0.06
C ASN A 89 -9.80 4.65 -1.33
N ARG A 90 -9.70 5.97 -1.42
CA ARG A 90 -10.11 6.71 -2.62
C ARG A 90 -9.19 6.41 -3.79
N CYS A 91 -7.87 6.32 -3.55
CA CYS A 91 -6.90 5.95 -4.57
C CYS A 91 -7.24 4.58 -5.18
N THR A 92 -7.52 3.57 -4.35
CA THR A 92 -7.92 2.24 -4.84
C THR A 92 -9.19 2.31 -5.68
N ARG A 93 -10.23 2.97 -5.16
CA ARG A 93 -11.54 3.02 -5.83
C ARG A 93 -11.54 3.91 -7.07
N GLU A 94 -11.03 5.13 -6.94
CA GLU A 94 -11.19 6.17 -7.97
C GLU A 94 -10.10 6.11 -9.04
N ILE A 95 -8.86 5.77 -8.63
CA ILE A 95 -7.74 5.73 -9.57
C ILE A 95 -7.54 4.30 -10.10
N LYS A 96 -7.17 3.35 -9.23
CA LYS A 96 -6.82 2.02 -9.70
C LYS A 96 -8.00 1.33 -10.39
N LEU A 97 -9.09 1.13 -9.66
CA LEU A 97 -10.28 0.48 -10.24
C LEU A 97 -10.96 1.35 -11.30
N GLY A 98 -10.97 2.68 -11.14
CA GLY A 98 -11.51 3.60 -12.13
C GLY A 98 -10.80 3.53 -13.49
N LEU A 99 -9.46 3.54 -13.50
CA LEU A 99 -8.65 3.41 -14.72
C LEU A 99 -8.83 2.04 -15.37
N VAL A 100 -8.82 0.96 -14.56
CA VAL A 100 -9.08 -0.39 -15.09
C VAL A 100 -10.45 -0.45 -15.74
N LYS A 101 -11.50 0.06 -15.09
CA LYS A 101 -12.86 0.08 -15.62
C LYS A 101 -12.96 0.89 -16.91
N ALA A 102 -12.35 2.06 -16.96
CA ALA A 102 -12.32 2.87 -18.18
C ALA A 102 -11.63 2.15 -19.35
N SER A 103 -10.55 1.41 -19.06
CA SER A 103 -9.81 0.64 -20.07
C SER A 103 -10.54 -0.64 -20.53
N ALA A 104 -11.50 -1.12 -19.74
CA ALA A 104 -12.23 -2.36 -20.03
C ALA A 104 -13.21 -2.25 -21.20
N ARG A 105 -13.56 -1.04 -21.65
CA ARG A 105 -14.44 -0.80 -22.81
C ARG A 105 -15.75 -1.59 -22.73
N GLY A 106 -16.42 -1.54 -21.58
CA GLY A 106 -17.70 -2.23 -21.34
C GLY A 106 -17.59 -3.68 -20.88
N ARG A 107 -16.39 -4.30 -20.97
CA ARG A 107 -16.18 -5.65 -20.43
C ARG A 107 -16.26 -5.66 -18.91
N LEU A 108 -16.64 -6.81 -18.35
CA LEU A 108 -16.68 -7.03 -16.92
C LEU A 108 -15.27 -6.96 -16.33
N VAL A 109 -15.11 -6.20 -15.23
CA VAL A 109 -13.83 -6.09 -14.51
C VAL A 109 -13.85 -7.06 -13.32
N VAL A 110 -12.98 -8.05 -13.36
CA VAL A 110 -12.79 -9.01 -12.27
C VAL A 110 -11.79 -8.44 -11.25
N THR A 111 -12.10 -8.59 -9.97
CA THR A 111 -11.26 -8.14 -8.87
C THR A 111 -10.92 -9.30 -7.92
N GLY A 112 -9.81 -9.18 -7.18
CA GLY A 112 -9.45 -10.11 -6.12
C GLY A 112 -10.10 -9.77 -4.75
N ALA A 113 -11.17 -8.98 -4.73
CA ALA A 113 -11.86 -8.63 -3.49
C ALA A 113 -12.44 -9.88 -2.82
N ASN A 114 -12.32 -9.95 -1.50
CA ASN A 114 -12.67 -11.11 -0.69
C ASN A 114 -13.33 -10.69 0.64
N ARG A 115 -13.77 -11.65 1.45
CA ARG A 115 -14.46 -11.40 2.72
C ARG A 115 -13.66 -10.52 3.70
N SER A 116 -12.34 -10.56 3.66
CA SER A 116 -11.47 -9.77 4.56
C SER A 116 -11.31 -8.32 4.12
N ASP A 117 -11.78 -7.94 2.95
CA ASP A 117 -11.69 -6.58 2.42
C ASP A 117 -12.92 -5.75 2.78
N SER A 118 -12.77 -4.43 2.80
CA SER A 118 -13.91 -3.50 2.98
C SER A 118 -14.98 -3.66 1.89
N TRP A 119 -14.61 -4.07 0.69
CA TRP A 119 -15.54 -4.43 -0.39
C TRP A 119 -16.36 -5.69 -0.04
N GLY A 120 -15.74 -6.68 0.60
CA GLY A 120 -16.40 -7.91 1.03
C GLY A 120 -17.55 -7.68 2.00
N HIS A 121 -17.47 -6.65 2.83
CA HIS A 121 -18.55 -6.28 3.73
C HIS A 121 -19.80 -5.76 3.03
N MET A 122 -19.71 -5.34 1.76
CA MET A 122 -20.88 -4.90 0.98
C MET A 122 -21.70 -6.06 0.41
N GLY A 123 -21.18 -7.28 0.41
CA GLY A 123 -21.90 -8.52 0.04
C GLY A 123 -22.31 -8.62 -1.42
N LEU A 124 -21.83 -7.75 -2.32
CA LEU A 124 -22.23 -7.71 -3.73
C LEU A 124 -21.13 -8.31 -4.62
N LYS A 125 -21.32 -9.56 -5.06
CA LYS A 125 -20.40 -10.23 -6.00
C LYS A 125 -20.28 -9.52 -7.35
N VAL A 126 -21.39 -8.99 -7.84
CA VAL A 126 -21.45 -8.24 -9.10
C VAL A 126 -22.07 -6.88 -8.83
N CYS A 127 -21.33 -5.83 -9.09
CA CYS A 127 -21.78 -4.46 -8.88
C CYS A 127 -21.10 -3.49 -9.85
N ASN A 128 -21.88 -2.66 -10.52
CA ASN A 128 -21.37 -1.57 -11.36
C ASN A 128 -20.30 -1.99 -12.39
N GLY A 129 -20.43 -3.18 -12.99
CA GLY A 129 -19.46 -3.70 -13.97
C GLY A 129 -18.21 -4.31 -13.36
N PHE A 130 -18.19 -4.52 -12.04
CA PHE A 130 -17.18 -5.30 -11.32
C PHE A 130 -17.74 -6.65 -10.90
N TYR A 131 -16.87 -7.66 -10.90
CA TYR A 131 -17.15 -9.00 -10.40
C TYR A 131 -16.03 -9.44 -9.45
N ALA A 132 -16.40 -9.96 -8.29
CA ALA A 132 -15.49 -10.44 -7.26
C ALA A 132 -15.71 -11.94 -7.01
N PRO A 133 -15.05 -12.84 -7.76
CA PRO A 133 -15.25 -14.29 -7.62
C PRO A 133 -14.85 -14.84 -6.24
N LEU A 134 -13.96 -14.12 -5.53
CA LEU A 134 -13.45 -14.52 -4.22
C LEU A 134 -14.21 -13.91 -3.03
N LEU A 135 -15.31 -13.18 -3.28
CA LEU A 135 -15.98 -12.37 -2.25
C LEU A 135 -16.39 -13.14 -1.00
N GLU A 136 -16.78 -14.40 -1.16
CA GLU A 136 -17.25 -15.26 -0.05
C GLU A 136 -16.11 -16.00 0.65
N LEU A 137 -14.89 -15.93 0.10
CA LEU A 137 -13.72 -16.63 0.63
C LEU A 137 -12.97 -15.75 1.63
N ASP A 138 -12.44 -16.38 2.67
CA ASP A 138 -11.47 -15.77 3.57
C ASP A 138 -10.01 -16.05 3.13
N LYS A 139 -9.04 -15.44 3.82
CA LYS A 139 -7.62 -15.60 3.44
C LYS A 139 -7.10 -17.04 3.51
N PRO A 140 -7.42 -17.87 4.52
CA PRO A 140 -7.08 -19.29 4.52
C PRO A 140 -7.60 -20.04 3.29
N GLN A 141 -8.88 -19.88 2.96
CA GLN A 141 -9.50 -20.50 1.79
C GLN A 141 -8.87 -20.07 0.46
N ILE A 142 -8.52 -18.78 0.35
CA ILE A 142 -7.82 -18.28 -0.85
C ILE A 142 -6.43 -18.88 -0.97
N ARG A 143 -5.69 -19.07 0.13
CA ARG A 143 -4.38 -19.73 0.13
C ARG A 143 -4.47 -21.19 -0.29
N GLU A 144 -5.47 -21.91 0.21
CA GLU A 144 -5.73 -23.29 -0.19
C GLU A 144 -6.05 -23.39 -1.69
N LEU A 145 -6.91 -22.52 -2.18
CA LEU A 145 -7.24 -22.43 -3.61
C LEU A 145 -6.02 -22.06 -4.46
N ALA A 146 -5.16 -21.18 -3.97
CA ALA A 146 -3.91 -20.81 -4.63
C ALA A 146 -2.97 -22.02 -4.77
N LEU A 147 -2.81 -22.83 -3.72
CA LEU A 147 -2.03 -24.06 -3.77
C LEU A 147 -2.56 -25.04 -4.81
N GLN A 148 -3.88 -25.23 -4.87
CA GLN A 148 -4.54 -26.09 -5.87
C GLN A 148 -4.33 -25.59 -7.31
N LEU A 149 -4.20 -24.27 -7.51
CA LEU A 149 -3.96 -23.64 -8.81
C LEU A 149 -2.48 -23.45 -9.15
N GLY A 150 -1.56 -23.87 -8.25
CA GLY A 150 -0.12 -23.68 -8.42
C GLY A 150 0.32 -22.20 -8.34
N ILE A 151 -0.39 -21.37 -7.57
CA ILE A 151 -0.14 -19.94 -7.45
C ILE A 151 0.56 -19.62 -6.15
N ASP A 152 1.79 -19.17 -6.25
CA ASP A 152 2.61 -18.71 -5.14
C ASP A 152 3.34 -17.40 -5.54
N PRO A 153 2.68 -16.24 -5.38
CA PRO A 153 3.31 -14.97 -5.70
C PRO A 153 4.37 -14.62 -4.66
N PRO A 154 5.57 -14.18 -5.09
CA PRO A 154 6.62 -13.73 -4.19
C PRO A 154 6.15 -12.56 -3.32
N GLN A 155 6.76 -12.43 -2.12
CA GLN A 155 6.49 -11.29 -1.26
C GLN A 155 7.11 -10.01 -1.83
N THR A 156 6.33 -8.93 -1.86
CA THR A 156 6.74 -7.62 -2.40
C THR A 156 7.39 -6.70 -1.37
N LYS A 157 7.30 -7.03 -0.09
CA LYS A 157 7.66 -6.13 1.02
C LYS A 157 8.38 -6.87 2.13
N ILE A 158 9.17 -6.11 2.87
CA ILE A 158 9.67 -6.48 4.18
C ILE A 158 8.70 -5.92 5.23
N GLY A 159 8.03 -6.78 6.01
CA GLY A 159 7.14 -6.36 7.10
C GLY A 159 5.91 -7.23 7.29
N GLU A 160 5.34 -7.18 8.50
CA GLU A 160 4.22 -8.03 8.93
C GLU A 160 2.86 -7.70 8.31
N ASN A 161 2.72 -6.54 7.67
CA ASN A 161 1.44 -6.15 7.07
C ASN A 161 1.42 -6.40 5.55
N PRO A 162 1.38 -7.67 5.10
CA PRO A 162 1.40 -8.03 3.69
C PRO A 162 0.15 -7.55 2.95
N GLY A 163 -0.94 -7.24 3.67
CA GLY A 163 -2.20 -6.79 3.08
C GLY A 163 -2.21 -5.34 2.63
N ARG A 164 -1.20 -4.53 2.99
CA ARG A 164 -1.13 -3.16 2.51
C ARG A 164 -0.39 -3.07 1.20
N GLU A 165 -0.99 -2.32 0.30
CA GLU A 165 -0.55 -2.12 -1.07
C GLU A 165 0.92 -1.74 -1.21
N GLY A 166 1.55 -2.24 -2.26
CA GLY A 166 2.89 -1.89 -2.68
C GLY A 166 3.00 -0.45 -3.20
N CYS A 167 2.67 0.54 -2.35
CA CYS A 167 2.72 1.96 -2.68
C CYS A 167 3.50 2.71 -1.59
N LYS A 168 4.60 3.37 -1.98
CA LYS A 168 5.44 4.15 -1.06
C LYS A 168 4.71 5.34 -0.43
N LEU A 169 3.69 5.91 -1.11
CA LEU A 169 2.90 7.01 -0.54
C LEU A 169 2.15 6.66 0.76
N LYS A 170 1.99 5.37 1.09
CA LYS A 170 1.49 4.98 2.41
C LYS A 170 2.40 5.45 3.56
N HIS A 171 3.67 5.69 3.25
CA HIS A 171 4.67 6.17 4.20
C HIS A 171 4.77 7.70 4.26
N LEU A 172 4.09 8.42 3.37
CA LEU A 172 3.93 9.87 3.46
C LEU A 172 2.79 10.18 4.42
N LEU A 173 3.12 10.63 5.64
CA LEU A 173 2.13 10.93 6.69
C LEU A 173 1.74 12.43 6.70
N LYS A 174 1.78 13.06 5.53
CA LYS A 174 1.42 14.46 5.30
C LYS A 174 0.83 14.66 3.90
N PRO A 175 0.20 15.80 3.59
CA PRO A 175 -0.30 16.10 2.25
C PRO A 175 0.82 16.06 1.20
N LEU A 176 0.51 15.52 0.02
CA LEU A 176 1.38 15.54 -1.15
C LEU A 176 1.21 16.89 -1.90
N ALA A 177 1.54 17.99 -1.23
CA ALA A 177 1.34 19.32 -1.80
C ALA A 177 2.34 19.65 -2.94
N ASN A 178 3.49 18.99 -2.95
CA ASN A 178 4.49 19.09 -4.00
C ASN A 178 5.04 17.68 -4.32
N PRO A 179 4.64 17.07 -5.45
CA PRO A 179 5.10 15.75 -5.87
C PRO A 179 6.61 15.65 -6.06
N ASP A 180 7.25 16.70 -6.56
CA ASP A 180 8.70 16.75 -6.79
C ASP A 180 9.52 16.90 -5.51
N TYR A 181 8.89 17.26 -4.41
CA TYR A 181 9.53 17.38 -3.11
C TYR A 181 9.07 16.30 -2.15
N HIS A 182 7.79 16.29 -1.73
CA HIS A 182 7.28 15.27 -0.80
C HIS A 182 7.21 13.88 -1.43
N GLY A 183 6.82 13.83 -2.70
CA GLY A 183 6.70 12.58 -3.45
C GLY A 183 8.05 11.93 -3.68
N ARG A 184 9.07 12.70 -4.08
CA ARG A 184 10.43 12.19 -4.22
C ARG A 184 11.03 11.78 -2.89
N ALA A 185 10.85 12.58 -1.84
CA ALA A 185 11.34 12.24 -0.50
C ALA A 185 10.87 10.83 -0.09
N VAL A 186 9.56 10.58 -0.10
CA VAL A 186 9.02 9.28 0.31
C VAL A 186 9.38 8.15 -0.65
N ALA A 187 9.45 8.44 -1.95
CA ALA A 187 9.77 7.44 -2.97
C ALA A 187 11.23 6.97 -2.85
N ARG A 188 12.17 7.92 -2.81
CA ARG A 188 13.61 7.62 -2.73
C ARG A 188 13.99 7.04 -1.37
N ALA A 189 13.52 7.63 -0.27
CA ALA A 189 13.85 7.13 1.06
C ALA A 189 13.44 5.65 1.24
N ASN A 190 12.27 5.27 0.73
CA ASN A 190 11.83 3.88 0.86
C ASN A 190 12.52 2.91 -0.12
N GLU A 191 13.07 3.35 -1.24
CA GLU A 191 13.97 2.50 -2.04
C GLU A 191 15.34 2.37 -1.37
N VAL A 192 15.94 3.48 -0.94
CA VAL A 192 17.26 3.50 -0.30
C VAL A 192 17.30 2.61 0.95
N VAL A 193 16.27 2.65 1.81
CA VAL A 193 16.27 1.78 3.00
C VAL A 193 16.16 0.30 2.62
N LEU A 194 15.40 -0.05 1.59
CA LEU A 194 15.29 -1.44 1.14
C LEU A 194 16.58 -1.93 0.48
N GLU A 195 17.21 -1.10 -0.35
CA GLU A 195 18.51 -1.40 -0.96
C GLU A 195 19.59 -1.57 0.13
N ALA A 196 19.66 -0.66 1.11
CA ALA A 196 20.62 -0.76 2.20
C ALA A 196 20.43 -2.05 3.03
N VAL A 197 19.18 -2.41 3.37
CA VAL A 197 18.86 -3.64 4.09
C VAL A 197 19.30 -4.88 3.30
N GLN A 198 19.08 -4.88 1.98
CA GLN A 198 19.48 -5.96 1.10
C GLN A 198 21.00 -6.07 1.00
N ASP A 199 21.70 -4.96 0.73
CA ASP A 199 23.17 -4.94 0.58
C ASP A 199 23.88 -5.36 1.86
N LEU A 200 23.37 -4.92 3.02
CA LEU A 200 23.91 -5.26 4.33
C LEU A 200 23.46 -6.65 4.82
N GLN A 201 22.67 -7.37 4.05
CA GLN A 201 22.11 -8.68 4.41
C GLN A 201 21.42 -8.66 5.79
N PHE A 202 20.84 -7.51 6.16
CA PHE A 202 20.16 -7.38 7.45
C PHE A 202 18.80 -8.09 7.40
N PRO A 203 18.50 -9.02 8.34
CA PRO A 203 17.28 -9.82 8.31
C PRO A 203 16.06 -9.05 8.83
N ALA A 204 15.73 -7.95 8.17
CA ALA A 204 14.64 -7.08 8.57
C ALA A 204 13.27 -7.73 8.40
N GLN A 205 12.45 -7.68 9.44
CA GLN A 205 11.03 -8.02 9.41
C GLN A 205 10.16 -6.79 9.10
N LEU A 206 10.68 -5.59 9.38
CA LEU A 206 10.10 -4.31 9.01
C LEU A 206 11.19 -3.39 8.48
N ALA A 207 10.95 -2.76 7.33
CA ALA A 207 11.84 -1.75 6.77
C ALA A 207 11.04 -0.69 6.01
N ASN A 208 11.02 0.54 6.52
CA ASN A 208 10.41 1.69 5.85
C ASN A 208 10.91 3.02 6.41
N VAL A 209 10.64 4.09 5.65
CA VAL A 209 10.86 5.48 6.11
C VAL A 209 9.54 6.23 6.06
N LYS A 210 9.03 6.66 7.22
CA LYS A 210 7.87 7.56 7.30
C LYS A 210 8.32 8.99 7.10
N VAL A 211 7.71 9.69 6.14
CA VAL A 211 7.99 11.11 5.89
C VAL A 211 6.91 11.94 6.54
N ILE A 212 7.33 12.80 7.48
CA ILE A 212 6.49 13.68 8.30
C ILE A 212 6.97 15.14 8.21
N GLY A 213 6.41 16.01 9.02
CA GLY A 213 6.86 17.41 9.19
C GLY A 213 5.95 18.42 8.51
N PRO A 214 6.18 19.73 8.71
CA PRO A 214 5.45 20.79 8.04
C PRO A 214 5.66 20.72 6.51
N LEU A 215 4.82 21.39 5.72
CA LEU A 215 4.87 21.30 4.25
C LEU A 215 6.20 21.78 3.63
N ARG A 216 6.98 22.55 4.35
CA ARG A 216 8.28 23.07 3.88
C ARG A 216 9.49 22.26 4.37
N ARG A 217 9.26 21.16 5.07
CA ARG A 217 10.33 20.35 5.66
C ARG A 217 9.93 18.88 5.69
N ASN A 218 10.77 18.01 5.16
CA ASN A 218 10.58 16.56 5.21
C ASN A 218 11.51 15.97 6.28
N VAL A 219 10.93 15.29 7.25
CA VAL A 219 11.64 14.54 8.28
C VAL A 219 11.39 13.07 8.05
N GLY A 220 12.44 12.29 7.90
CA GLY A 220 12.40 10.84 7.72
C GLY A 220 12.49 10.11 9.07
N LEU A 221 11.48 9.31 9.39
CA LEU A 221 11.51 8.38 10.54
C LEU A 221 11.75 6.96 10.00
N VAL A 222 12.94 6.44 10.24
CA VAL A 222 13.40 5.13 9.76
C VAL A 222 12.93 4.05 10.71
N ASN A 223 12.17 3.11 10.22
CA ASN A 223 11.66 1.97 10.97
C ASN A 223 12.34 0.69 10.48
N LEU A 224 13.14 0.07 11.32
CA LEU A 224 13.77 -1.22 11.11
C LEU A 224 13.45 -2.14 12.29
N TRP A 225 12.98 -3.35 12.00
CA TRP A 225 12.75 -4.36 13.03
C TRP A 225 13.29 -5.72 12.56
N PRO A 226 14.02 -6.47 13.42
CA PRO A 226 14.49 -6.06 14.76
C PRO A 226 15.36 -4.80 14.72
N LEU A 227 15.61 -4.17 15.87
CA LEU A 227 16.48 -3.00 15.93
C LEU A 227 17.87 -3.37 15.41
N PRO A 228 18.42 -2.60 14.45
CA PRO A 228 19.67 -2.95 13.82
C PRO A 228 20.88 -2.72 14.73
N PRO A 229 21.98 -3.47 14.54
CA PRO A 229 23.27 -3.13 15.12
C PRO A 229 23.71 -1.72 14.72
N LEU A 230 24.54 -1.08 15.54
CA LEU A 230 24.97 0.31 15.32
C LEU A 230 25.64 0.53 13.96
N SER A 231 26.41 -0.45 13.46
CA SER A 231 27.04 -0.39 12.13
C SER A 231 26.02 -0.32 11.01
N VAL A 232 24.98 -1.17 11.05
CA VAL A 232 23.89 -1.18 10.08
C VAL A 232 23.07 0.11 10.18
N ALA A 233 22.71 0.54 11.40
CA ALA A 233 21.98 1.78 11.62
C ALA A 233 22.71 2.98 11.02
N ARG A 234 24.01 3.10 11.29
CA ARG A 234 24.85 4.20 10.77
C ARG A 234 24.88 4.20 9.24
N GLU A 235 25.09 3.06 8.61
CA GLU A 235 25.15 2.97 7.15
C GLU A 235 23.81 3.35 6.51
N VAL A 236 22.69 2.84 7.05
CA VAL A 236 21.34 3.19 6.58
C VAL A 236 21.08 4.70 6.70
N LEU A 237 21.43 5.30 7.85
CA LEU A 237 21.25 6.75 8.06
C LEU A 237 22.15 7.57 7.15
N THR A 238 23.39 7.13 6.88
CA THR A 238 24.31 7.79 5.96
C THR A 238 23.73 7.83 4.54
N ARG A 239 23.28 6.68 4.03
CA ARG A 239 22.65 6.60 2.69
C ARG A 239 21.37 7.44 2.58
N LEU A 240 20.56 7.46 3.63
CA LEU A 240 19.35 8.28 3.66
C LEU A 240 19.65 9.79 3.76
N GLY A 241 20.77 10.17 4.39
CA GLY A 241 21.26 11.55 4.41
C GLY A 241 21.62 12.10 3.03
N GLU A 242 21.84 11.23 2.03
CA GLU A 242 22.08 11.63 0.64
C GLU A 242 20.79 11.92 -0.14
N VAL A 243 19.63 11.62 0.44
CA VAL A 243 18.32 11.93 -0.18
C VAL A 243 18.03 13.41 -0.02
N ARG A 244 18.28 14.20 -1.05
CA ARG A 244 18.21 15.68 -1.06
C ARG A 244 16.90 16.26 -0.57
N GLU A 245 15.80 15.53 -0.74
CA GLU A 245 14.47 15.94 -0.35
C GLU A 245 14.14 15.66 1.13
N LEU A 246 15.08 15.09 1.90
CA LEU A 246 14.98 14.93 3.37
C LEU A 246 15.93 15.90 4.06
N GLU A 247 15.42 16.71 4.96
CA GLU A 247 16.22 17.64 5.78
C GLU A 247 16.74 17.00 7.06
N GLU A 248 16.03 15.99 7.55
CA GLU A 248 16.41 15.24 8.75
C GLU A 248 16.01 13.77 8.62
N VAL A 249 16.80 12.90 9.23
CA VAL A 249 16.56 11.46 9.28
C VAL A 249 16.84 10.94 10.70
N HIS A 250 15.89 10.21 11.26
CA HIS A 250 15.99 9.62 12.59
C HIS A 250 15.65 8.13 12.56
N LEU A 251 16.46 7.31 13.22
CA LEU A 251 16.11 5.91 13.49
C LEU A 251 15.07 5.86 14.63
N VAL A 252 14.00 5.12 14.42
CA VAL A 252 12.99 4.87 15.46
C VAL A 252 13.47 3.70 16.33
N ASP A 253 14.21 4.02 17.38
CA ASP A 253 14.83 3.08 18.33
C ASP A 253 14.14 3.05 19.71
N ARG A 254 13.16 3.93 19.93
CA ARG A 254 12.40 4.06 21.17
C ARG A 254 10.99 4.58 20.90
N PRO A 255 10.08 4.48 21.89
CA PRO A 255 8.73 5.02 21.76
C PRO A 255 8.72 6.51 21.44
N LEU A 256 7.73 6.95 20.66
CA LEU A 256 7.60 8.34 20.26
C LEU A 256 6.12 8.79 20.24
N ARG A 257 5.91 10.10 20.42
CA ARG A 257 4.62 10.75 20.26
C ARG A 257 4.59 11.50 18.93
N LEU A 258 3.55 11.25 18.12
CA LEU A 258 3.31 11.98 16.89
C LEU A 258 2.31 13.12 17.14
N LEU A 259 2.64 14.34 16.71
CA LEU A 259 1.73 15.48 16.72
C LEU A 259 0.98 15.50 15.39
N VAL A 260 -0.32 15.24 15.43
CA VAL A 260 -1.13 14.99 14.24
C VAL A 260 -2.24 16.02 14.12
N LYS A 261 -2.15 16.91 13.13
CA LYS A 261 -3.27 17.77 12.73
C LYS A 261 -4.26 16.95 11.90
N ALA A 262 -5.53 16.95 12.27
CA ALA A 262 -6.56 16.19 11.59
C ALA A 262 -7.74 17.07 11.16
N SER A 263 -8.45 16.60 10.12
CA SER A 263 -9.71 17.22 9.67
C SER A 263 -10.79 17.08 10.74
N PRO A 264 -11.82 17.94 10.73
CA PRO A 264 -12.92 17.85 11.71
C PRO A 264 -13.61 16.48 11.73
N SER A 265 -13.74 15.82 10.57
CA SER A 265 -14.35 14.49 10.46
C SER A 265 -13.56 13.40 11.19
N ILE A 266 -12.23 13.53 11.27
CA ILE A 266 -11.39 12.59 12.04
C ILE A 266 -11.39 12.96 13.53
N LEU A 267 -11.27 14.26 13.83
CA LEU A 267 -11.24 14.72 15.23
C LEU A 267 -12.54 14.40 15.97
N GLY A 268 -13.68 14.53 15.31
CA GLY A 268 -14.99 14.23 15.88
C GLY A 268 -15.32 12.74 16.01
N ASP A 269 -14.53 11.86 15.38
CA ASP A 269 -14.78 10.40 15.40
C ASP A 269 -13.69 9.64 16.16
N PRO A 270 -13.98 9.17 17.41
CA PRO A 270 -13.02 8.36 18.18
C PRO A 270 -12.61 7.06 17.49
N HIS A 271 -13.52 6.41 16.75
CA HIS A 271 -13.22 5.17 16.03
C HIS A 271 -12.26 5.40 14.88
N ALA A 272 -12.45 6.49 14.13
CA ALA A 272 -11.51 6.88 13.07
C ALA A 272 -10.12 7.17 13.61
N ARG A 273 -10.01 7.87 14.77
CA ARG A 273 -8.72 8.13 15.43
C ARG A 273 -8.04 6.85 15.89
N TYR A 274 -8.79 5.98 16.58
CA TYR A 274 -8.28 4.70 17.03
C TYR A 274 -7.78 3.83 15.87
N TRP A 275 -8.57 3.71 14.82
CA TRP A 275 -8.19 2.94 13.64
C TRP A 275 -6.96 3.54 12.92
N LEU A 276 -6.88 4.85 12.79
CA LEU A 276 -5.71 5.49 12.18
C LEU A 276 -4.44 5.25 12.99
N GLN A 277 -4.50 5.34 14.30
CA GLN A 277 -3.35 5.09 15.18
C GLN A 277 -2.95 3.61 15.16
N HIS A 278 -3.87 2.71 15.52
CA HIS A 278 -3.56 1.29 15.76
C HIS A 278 -3.63 0.43 14.51
N GLY A 279 -4.56 0.71 13.60
CA GLY A 279 -4.72 -0.09 12.38
C GLY A 279 -3.90 0.40 11.18
N ARG A 280 -3.51 1.69 11.17
CA ARG A 280 -2.81 2.25 10.02
C ARG A 280 -1.38 2.70 10.28
N MET A 281 -1.12 3.40 11.41
CA MET A 281 0.22 3.92 11.69
C MET A 281 1.07 2.92 12.46
N GLN A 282 0.62 2.48 13.65
CA GLN A 282 1.38 1.61 14.52
C GLN A 282 1.99 0.36 13.85
N PRO A 283 1.29 -0.38 12.97
CA PRO A 283 1.86 -1.58 12.36
C PRO A 283 3.07 -1.34 11.46
N ASP A 284 3.31 -0.11 11.06
CA ASP A 284 4.43 0.29 10.22
C ASP A 284 5.53 1.04 11.00
N PHE A 285 5.47 1.09 12.34
CA PHE A 285 6.48 1.66 13.21
C PHE A 285 7.22 0.56 13.99
N ALA A 286 8.54 0.70 14.09
CA ALA A 286 9.40 -0.26 14.81
C ALA A 286 9.19 -0.23 16.33
N CYS A 287 8.76 0.91 16.87
CA CYS A 287 8.47 1.11 18.29
C CYS A 287 7.04 1.59 18.52
N PRO A 288 6.51 1.49 19.74
CA PRO A 288 5.19 2.02 20.07
C PRO A 288 5.07 3.51 19.78
N ILE A 289 3.90 3.92 19.25
CA ILE A 289 3.59 5.32 19.02
C ILE A 289 2.40 5.77 19.86
N GLU A 290 2.50 6.98 20.40
CA GLU A 290 1.37 7.76 20.89
C GLU A 290 0.96 8.77 19.83
N VAL A 291 -0.30 9.21 19.84
CA VAL A 291 -0.78 10.26 18.93
C VAL A 291 -1.45 11.37 19.72
N GLN A 292 -0.91 12.56 19.60
CA GLN A 292 -1.57 13.77 20.06
C GLN A 292 -2.34 14.40 18.91
N TRP A 293 -3.67 14.33 18.98
CA TRP A 293 -4.56 14.87 17.98
C TRP A 293 -4.79 16.36 18.14
N LEU A 294 -4.55 17.13 17.08
CA LEU A 294 -4.68 18.57 17.05
C LEU A 294 -5.66 18.99 15.93
N PRO A 295 -6.43 20.09 16.13
CA PRO A 295 -7.26 20.62 15.08
C PRO A 295 -6.41 21.21 13.95
N SER A 296 -6.84 20.98 12.71
CA SER A 296 -6.22 21.61 11.55
C SER A 296 -6.90 22.95 11.24
N SER A 297 -6.10 24.00 11.11
CA SER A 297 -6.55 25.28 10.56
C SER A 297 -6.62 25.28 9.02
N ASN A 298 -6.13 24.21 8.37
CA ASN A 298 -6.17 24.08 6.92
C ASN A 298 -7.49 23.45 6.47
N GLY A 299 -8.43 24.26 5.98
CA GLY A 299 -9.73 23.79 5.47
C GLY A 299 -9.65 22.86 4.25
N ARG A 300 -8.47 22.74 3.60
CA ARG A 300 -8.23 21.79 2.50
C ARG A 300 -7.75 20.43 2.98
N LEU A 301 -7.38 20.28 4.25
CA LEU A 301 -6.95 19.00 4.81
C LEU A 301 -8.17 18.07 4.94
N ARG A 302 -8.18 17.01 4.15
CA ARG A 302 -9.29 16.03 4.13
C ARG A 302 -9.13 14.89 5.10
N THR A 303 -7.88 14.63 5.55
CA THR A 303 -7.57 13.52 6.45
C THR A 303 -6.70 14.00 7.62
N PHE A 304 -5.41 13.67 7.62
CA PHE A 304 -4.48 14.04 8.68
C PHE A 304 -3.11 14.44 8.13
N HIS A 305 -2.33 15.11 8.99
CA HIS A 305 -0.99 15.58 8.72
C HIS A 305 -0.13 15.44 10.00
N VAL A 306 0.87 14.58 10.00
CA VAL A 306 1.85 14.48 11.08
C VAL A 306 2.85 15.62 10.93
N VAL A 307 2.79 16.62 11.83
CA VAL A 307 3.56 17.86 11.72
C VAL A 307 4.88 17.83 12.48
N ALA A 308 4.97 17.01 13.52
CA ALA A 308 6.16 16.84 14.35
C ALA A 308 6.09 15.53 15.12
N PHE A 309 7.16 15.19 15.80
CA PHE A 309 7.23 14.09 16.75
C PHE A 309 8.05 14.48 17.99
N GLU A 310 7.88 13.74 19.07
CA GLU A 310 8.63 13.86 20.32
C GLU A 310 9.06 12.47 20.76
N TRP A 311 10.31 12.32 21.20
CA TRP A 311 10.75 11.09 21.83
C TRP A 311 10.11 10.96 23.21
N LEU A 312 9.61 9.77 23.51
CA LEU A 312 9.15 9.44 24.86
C LEU A 312 10.30 8.78 25.63
N GLU A 313 10.37 9.04 26.94
CA GLU A 313 11.27 8.30 27.81
C GLU A 313 10.88 6.81 27.76
N ALA A 314 11.90 5.94 27.65
CA ALA A 314 11.65 4.52 27.77
C ALA A 314 11.03 4.28 29.16
N GLN A 315 9.77 3.88 29.23
CA GLN A 315 9.20 3.40 30.48
C GLN A 315 10.12 2.28 30.95
N ALA A 316 10.75 2.46 32.11
CA ALA A 316 11.49 1.41 32.75
C ALA A 316 10.56 0.20 32.82
N ALA A 317 10.98 -0.93 32.25
CA ALA A 317 10.22 -2.15 32.33
C ALA A 317 9.92 -2.38 33.81
N VAL A 318 8.65 -2.31 34.18
CA VAL A 318 8.20 -2.71 35.52
C VAL A 318 8.55 -4.19 35.64
N PRO A 319 9.32 -4.58 36.64
CA PRO A 319 9.83 -5.95 36.80
C PRO A 319 8.74 -6.99 36.96
#